data_be182a54b99052e3ccdda4c4452ce650
#
_entry.id   be182a54b99052e3ccdda4c4452ce650
#
_cell.length_a   1.000
_cell.length_b   1.000
_cell.length_c   1.000
_cell.angle_alpha   90.00
_cell.angle_beta   90.00
_cell.angle_gamma   90.00
#
_symmetry.space_group_name_H-M   'P 1'
#
loop_
_entity.id
_entity.type
_entity.pdbx_description
1 polymer ?
#
loop_
_entity_poly.entity_id
_entity_poly.type
_entity_poly.pdbx_seq_one_letter_code
_entity_poly.pdbx_strand_id
1 'polypeptide(L)'
;MIIEIAGQQWQVHKVEAHHPGLMVDGTARRGACWCGSAEIYISNELTGDQVARVVMHELAHAYIYSTQAVQPEAWSEEDVCEMIAIYSWDMSALGQQICEELFPSVKHRSVKLAHYEARV
;
A
#
# COMPACT_ATOMS: atom_id res chain seq x y z
N MET A 1 -8.60 -1.16 -10.68
CA MET A 1 -7.49 -0.23 -10.98
C MET A 1 -6.21 -1.03 -11.22
N ILE A 2 -5.48 -0.70 -12.26
CA ILE A 2 -4.22 -1.38 -12.58
C ILE A 2 -3.06 -0.46 -12.25
N ILE A 3 -2.07 -0.99 -11.55
CA ILE A 3 -0.81 -0.29 -11.27
C ILE A 3 0.35 -1.14 -11.75
N GLU A 4 1.52 -0.57 -11.87
CA GLU A 4 2.74 -1.27 -12.25
C GLU A 4 3.81 -1.10 -11.17
N ILE A 5 4.41 -2.23 -10.77
CA ILE A 5 5.51 -2.27 -9.81
C ILE A 5 6.62 -3.14 -10.40
N ALA A 6 7.79 -2.57 -10.59
CA ALA A 6 8.97 -3.26 -11.13
C ALA A 6 8.66 -4.05 -12.42
N GLY A 7 7.88 -3.45 -13.32
CA GLY A 7 7.51 -4.06 -14.60
C GLY A 7 6.36 -5.06 -14.52
N GLN A 8 5.82 -5.35 -13.34
CA GLN A 8 4.70 -6.25 -13.16
C GLN A 8 3.40 -5.47 -12.95
N GLN A 9 2.34 -5.88 -13.62
CA GLN A 9 1.00 -5.31 -13.42
C GLN A 9 0.35 -5.93 -12.19
N TRP A 10 -0.25 -5.06 -11.38
CA TRP A 10 -1.02 -5.41 -10.19
C TRP A 10 -2.43 -4.87 -10.32
N GLN A 11 -3.40 -5.65 -9.89
CA GLN A 11 -4.79 -5.20 -9.80
C GLN A 11 -5.11 -4.77 -8.38
N VAL A 12 -5.68 -3.57 -8.22
CA VAL A 12 -6.12 -3.05 -6.94
C VAL A 12 -7.64 -2.99 -6.93
N HIS A 13 -8.25 -3.68 -5.97
CA HIS A 13 -9.69 -3.83 -5.85
C HIS A 13 -10.19 -3.19 -4.56
N LYS A 14 -11.18 -2.31 -4.68
CA LYS A 14 -11.96 -1.84 -3.54
C LYS A 14 -13.20 -2.71 -3.44
N VAL A 15 -13.34 -3.43 -2.33
CA VAL A 15 -14.35 -4.47 -2.17
C VAL A 15 -15.10 -4.34 -0.83
N GLU A 16 -16.22 -5.03 -0.70
CA GLU A 16 -16.95 -5.07 0.56
C GLU A 16 -16.20 -5.87 1.62
N ALA A 17 -16.51 -5.63 2.90
CA ALA A 17 -15.71 -6.11 4.03
C ALA A 17 -15.60 -7.64 4.15
N HIS A 18 -16.56 -8.39 3.59
CA HIS A 18 -16.54 -9.86 3.64
C HIS A 18 -16.21 -10.50 2.30
N HIS A 19 -15.70 -9.70 1.35
CA HIS A 19 -15.26 -10.22 0.06
C HIS A 19 -14.19 -11.29 0.25
N PRO A 20 -14.23 -12.39 -0.54
CA PRO A 20 -13.24 -13.48 -0.41
C PRO A 20 -11.78 -13.02 -0.49
N GLY A 21 -11.50 -11.98 -1.27
CA GLY A 21 -10.15 -11.40 -1.37
C GLY A 21 -9.61 -10.81 -0.07
N LEU A 22 -10.48 -10.51 0.90
CA LEU A 22 -10.10 -10.02 2.23
C LEU A 22 -10.04 -11.11 3.29
N MET A 23 -10.46 -12.33 2.94
CA MET A 23 -10.45 -13.45 3.87
C MET A 23 -9.08 -14.13 3.85
N VAL A 24 -8.32 -13.95 4.93
CA VAL A 24 -7.00 -14.55 5.11
C VAL A 24 -7.04 -15.43 6.35
N ASP A 25 -6.75 -16.72 6.18
CA ASP A 25 -6.79 -17.72 7.26
C ASP A 25 -8.12 -17.70 8.03
N GLY A 26 -9.23 -17.56 7.30
CA GLY A 26 -10.57 -17.54 7.88
C GLY A 26 -10.95 -16.25 8.58
N THR A 27 -10.12 -15.22 8.52
CA THR A 27 -10.35 -13.93 9.16
C THR A 27 -10.50 -12.83 8.11
N ALA A 28 -11.55 -12.01 8.26
CA ALA A 28 -11.74 -10.82 7.42
C ALA A 28 -10.70 -9.77 7.78
N ARG A 29 -9.93 -9.33 6.77
CA ARG A 29 -8.89 -8.30 6.90
C ARG A 29 -9.36 -6.99 6.29
N ARG A 30 -8.71 -5.88 6.68
CA ARG A 30 -8.98 -4.55 6.11
C ARG A 30 -8.35 -4.38 4.74
N GLY A 31 -7.27 -5.09 4.49
CA GLY A 31 -6.58 -5.18 3.23
C GLY A 31 -5.86 -6.51 3.12
N ALA A 32 -5.57 -6.93 1.89
CA ALA A 32 -4.82 -8.15 1.63
C ALA A 32 -4.03 -8.01 0.34
N CYS A 33 -2.82 -8.55 0.34
CA CYS A 33 -1.97 -8.62 -0.83
C CYS A 33 -1.76 -10.08 -1.22
N TRP A 34 -2.32 -10.46 -2.36
CA TRP A 34 -2.20 -11.81 -2.92
C TRP A 34 -1.06 -11.80 -3.94
N CYS A 35 0.14 -12.04 -3.46
CA CYS A 35 1.36 -11.91 -4.26
C CYS A 35 1.39 -12.82 -5.47
N GLY A 36 0.92 -14.07 -5.33
CA GLY A 36 0.93 -15.04 -6.44
C GLY A 36 0.06 -14.66 -7.62
N SER A 37 -1.02 -13.90 -7.39
CA SER A 37 -1.91 -13.41 -8.44
C SER A 37 -1.72 -11.93 -8.75
N ALA A 38 -0.82 -11.25 -8.07
CA ALA A 38 -0.57 -9.81 -8.19
C ALA A 38 -1.84 -8.99 -8.00
N GLU A 39 -2.54 -9.25 -6.90
CA GLU A 39 -3.77 -8.56 -6.55
C GLU A 39 -3.72 -7.99 -5.14
N ILE A 40 -4.24 -6.77 -5.00
CA ILE A 40 -4.43 -6.09 -3.73
C ILE A 40 -5.92 -5.85 -3.54
N TYR A 41 -6.44 -6.18 -2.37
CA TYR A 41 -7.83 -5.94 -1.98
C TYR A 41 -7.86 -4.97 -0.81
N ILE A 42 -8.72 -3.96 -0.90
CA ILE A 42 -8.90 -2.93 0.14
C ILE A 42 -10.38 -2.87 0.50
N SER A 43 -10.69 -2.92 1.79
CA SER A 43 -12.07 -2.82 2.27
C SER A 43 -12.67 -1.44 1.99
N ASN A 44 -13.91 -1.41 1.50
CA ASN A 44 -14.63 -0.16 1.28
C ASN A 44 -15.19 0.47 2.57
N GLU A 45 -15.05 -0.21 3.70
CA GLU A 45 -15.49 0.31 5.01
C GLU A 45 -14.45 1.19 5.70
N LEU A 46 -13.26 1.32 5.12
CA LEU A 46 -12.22 2.15 5.70
C LEU A 46 -12.57 3.64 5.59
N THR A 47 -12.26 4.39 6.62
CA THR A 47 -12.53 5.82 6.71
C THR A 47 -11.30 6.58 7.18
N GLY A 48 -11.22 7.87 6.78
CA GLY A 48 -10.18 8.78 7.25
C GLY A 48 -8.76 8.29 6.98
N ASP A 49 -7.90 8.40 7.99
CA ASP A 49 -6.49 8.02 7.90
C ASP A 49 -6.28 6.51 7.70
N GLN A 50 -7.28 5.68 7.98
CA GLN A 50 -7.19 4.24 7.78
C GLN A 50 -6.96 3.87 6.32
N VAL A 51 -7.57 4.60 5.39
CA VAL A 51 -7.45 4.33 3.95
C VAL A 51 -5.99 4.38 3.52
N ALA A 52 -5.32 5.49 3.77
CA ALA A 52 -3.92 5.67 3.38
C ALA A 52 -3.02 4.63 4.05
N ARG A 53 -3.26 4.36 5.34
CA ARG A 53 -2.46 3.41 6.10
C ARG A 53 -2.56 1.99 5.53
N VAL A 54 -3.77 1.53 5.25
CA VAL A 54 -3.98 0.18 4.70
C VAL A 54 -3.46 0.09 3.27
N VAL A 55 -3.71 1.09 2.43
CA VAL A 55 -3.19 1.13 1.06
C VAL A 55 -1.67 1.03 1.06
N MET A 56 -0.99 1.84 1.88
CA MET A 56 0.47 1.82 1.95
C MET A 56 1.01 0.50 2.51
N HIS A 57 0.31 -0.10 3.48
CA HIS A 57 0.69 -1.41 4.03
C HIS A 57 0.67 -2.50 2.95
N GLU A 58 -0.41 -2.57 2.17
CA GLU A 58 -0.54 -3.57 1.12
C GLU A 58 0.43 -3.30 -0.06
N LEU A 59 0.65 -2.04 -0.39
CA LEU A 59 1.68 -1.67 -1.38
C LEU A 59 3.07 -2.12 -0.93
N ALA A 60 3.38 -2.00 0.35
CA ALA A 60 4.67 -2.46 0.87
C ALA A 60 4.88 -3.95 0.63
N HIS A 61 3.86 -4.78 0.87
CA HIS A 61 3.93 -6.21 0.54
C HIS A 61 4.18 -6.44 -0.95
N ALA A 62 3.49 -5.71 -1.82
CA ALA A 62 3.65 -5.83 -3.26
C ALA A 62 5.06 -5.43 -3.72
N TYR A 63 5.60 -4.36 -3.17
CA TYR A 63 6.98 -3.93 -3.47
C TYR A 63 8.02 -4.93 -2.98
N ILE A 64 7.88 -5.44 -1.77
CA ILE A 64 8.78 -6.46 -1.22
C ILE A 64 8.80 -7.69 -2.12
N TYR A 65 7.62 -8.17 -2.50
CA TYR A 65 7.50 -9.32 -3.38
C TYR A 65 8.07 -9.07 -4.78
N SER A 66 7.72 -7.94 -5.39
CA SER A 66 8.08 -7.64 -6.78
C SER A 66 9.56 -7.30 -6.95
N THR A 67 10.16 -6.65 -5.95
CA THR A 67 11.56 -6.21 -6.00
C THR A 67 12.50 -7.13 -5.24
N GLN A 68 11.97 -7.98 -4.36
CA GLN A 68 12.75 -8.80 -3.43
C GLN A 68 13.74 -7.98 -2.59
N ALA A 69 13.34 -6.74 -2.28
CA ALA A 69 14.16 -5.79 -1.54
C ALA A 69 14.48 -6.28 -0.11
N VAL A 70 13.62 -7.15 0.43
CA VAL A 70 13.79 -7.74 1.75
C VAL A 70 13.72 -9.26 1.60
N GLN A 71 14.72 -9.96 2.12
CA GLN A 71 14.73 -11.42 2.14
C GLN A 71 13.87 -11.94 3.29
N PRO A 72 12.82 -12.75 3.05
CA PRO A 72 11.87 -13.16 4.09
C PRO A 72 12.48 -13.87 5.30
N GLU A 73 13.58 -14.59 5.09
CA GLU A 73 14.21 -15.42 6.12
C GLU A 73 15.37 -14.74 6.84
N ALA A 74 15.86 -13.63 6.32
CA ALA A 74 17.08 -13.00 6.81
C ALA A 74 17.08 -11.47 6.72
N TRP A 75 15.89 -10.86 6.69
CA TRP A 75 15.84 -9.41 6.61
C TRP A 75 16.31 -8.75 7.90
N SER A 76 16.99 -7.63 7.74
CA SER A 76 17.55 -6.83 8.81
C SER A 76 17.02 -5.41 8.76
N GLU A 77 17.35 -4.62 9.78
CA GLU A 77 17.04 -3.20 9.79
C GLU A 77 17.64 -2.48 8.57
N GLU A 78 18.85 -2.86 8.16
CA GLU A 78 19.49 -2.28 6.96
C GLU A 78 18.70 -2.55 5.69
N ASP A 79 18.13 -3.75 5.54
CA ASP A 79 17.29 -4.07 4.38
C ASP A 79 16.05 -3.20 4.33
N VAL A 80 15.42 -2.93 5.47
CA VAL A 80 14.26 -2.06 5.57
C VAL A 80 14.65 -0.61 5.22
N CYS A 81 15.78 -0.14 5.74
CA CYS A 81 16.29 1.20 5.45
C CYS A 81 16.57 1.38 3.94
N GLU A 82 17.18 0.40 3.30
CA GLU A 82 17.43 0.42 1.86
C GLU A 82 16.13 0.41 1.06
N MET A 83 15.16 -0.41 1.44
CA MET A 83 13.85 -0.45 0.79
C MET A 83 13.17 0.92 0.84
N ILE A 84 13.17 1.55 2.00
CA ILE A 84 12.60 2.88 2.18
C ILE A 84 13.35 3.90 1.33
N ALA A 85 14.68 3.88 1.36
CA ALA A 85 15.51 4.82 0.62
C ALA A 85 15.29 4.74 -0.90
N ILE A 86 15.13 3.52 -1.43
CA ILE A 86 15.01 3.30 -2.87
C ILE A 86 13.57 3.48 -3.35
N TYR A 87 12.58 2.96 -2.62
CA TYR A 87 11.22 2.80 -3.13
C TYR A 87 10.16 3.71 -2.50
N SER A 88 10.46 4.43 -1.39
CA SER A 88 9.42 5.17 -0.67
C SER A 88 8.76 6.27 -1.50
N TRP A 89 9.49 6.93 -2.37
CA TRP A 89 8.95 7.96 -3.25
C TRP A 89 7.94 7.38 -4.25
N ASP A 90 8.30 6.28 -4.91
CA ASP A 90 7.43 5.60 -5.86
C ASP A 90 6.20 5.02 -5.16
N MET A 91 6.39 4.39 -4.00
CA MET A 91 5.29 3.87 -3.18
C MET A 91 4.33 4.97 -2.77
N SER A 92 4.84 6.12 -2.34
CA SER A 92 4.01 7.25 -1.94
C SER A 92 3.19 7.80 -3.09
N ALA A 93 3.79 7.92 -4.28
CA ALA A 93 3.10 8.38 -5.48
C ALA A 93 1.97 7.41 -5.88
N LEU A 94 2.24 6.11 -5.90
CA LEU A 94 1.22 5.09 -6.18
C LEU A 94 0.14 5.05 -5.11
N GLY A 95 0.52 5.13 -3.85
CA GLY A 95 -0.43 5.15 -2.73
C GLY A 95 -1.39 6.32 -2.83
N GLN A 96 -0.88 7.50 -3.15
CA GLN A 96 -1.71 8.68 -3.36
C GLN A 96 -2.67 8.48 -4.54
N GLN A 97 -2.18 7.94 -5.64
CA GLN A 97 -3.00 7.68 -6.82
C GLN A 97 -4.14 6.70 -6.52
N ILE A 98 -3.86 5.62 -5.80
CA ILE A 98 -4.87 4.63 -5.39
C ILE A 98 -5.93 5.29 -4.49
N CYS A 99 -5.50 6.07 -3.51
CA CYS A 99 -6.41 6.76 -2.59
C CYS A 99 -7.32 7.74 -3.34
N GLU A 100 -6.78 8.52 -4.24
CA GLU A 100 -7.55 9.49 -5.02
C GLU A 100 -8.55 8.83 -5.96
N GLU A 101 -8.17 7.73 -6.59
CA GLU A 101 -9.02 7.03 -7.55
C GLU A 101 -10.09 6.17 -6.88
N LEU A 102 -9.74 5.39 -5.86
CA LEU A 102 -10.65 4.43 -5.23
C LEU A 102 -11.41 5.01 -4.03
N PHE A 103 -10.88 6.03 -3.38
CA PHE A 103 -11.47 6.64 -2.20
C PHE A 103 -11.57 8.17 -2.35
N PRO A 104 -12.20 8.68 -3.41
CA PRO A 104 -12.18 10.13 -3.71
C PRO A 104 -12.90 10.98 -2.66
N SER A 105 -13.86 10.42 -1.92
CA SER A 105 -14.61 11.14 -0.89
C SER A 105 -13.88 11.24 0.44
N VAL A 106 -12.77 10.50 0.62
CA VAL A 106 -11.98 10.54 1.85
C VAL A 106 -10.97 11.68 1.74
N LYS A 107 -10.94 12.55 2.77
CA LYS A 107 -9.91 13.58 2.86
C LYS A 107 -8.60 12.93 3.29
N HIS A 108 -7.66 12.89 2.37
CA HIS A 108 -6.33 12.38 2.65
C HIS A 108 -5.46 13.51 3.19
N ARG A 109 -4.61 13.18 4.18
CA ARG A 109 -3.61 14.12 4.65
C ARG A 109 -2.68 14.45 3.51
N SER A 110 -2.82 15.67 2.97
CA SER A 110 -1.74 16.24 2.19
C SER A 110 -0.77 16.88 3.15
N VAL A 111 0.47 16.46 3.15
CA VAL A 111 1.55 17.15 3.83
C VAL A 111 1.79 18.45 3.05
N LYS A 112 1.19 19.55 3.51
CA LYS A 112 1.47 20.87 2.95
C LYS A 112 2.74 21.37 3.60
N LEU A 113 3.86 21.24 2.91
CA LEU A 113 5.16 21.74 3.38
C LEU A 113 5.11 23.19 3.84
N ALA A 114 4.21 23.99 3.27
CA ALA A 114 3.99 25.39 3.65
C ALA A 114 3.52 25.58 5.11
N HIS A 115 3.03 24.51 5.75
CA HIS A 115 2.55 24.58 7.15
C HIS A 115 3.60 24.15 8.17
N TYR A 116 4.76 23.73 7.72
CA TYR A 116 5.84 23.32 8.61
C TYR A 116 6.87 24.44 8.72
N GLU A 117 7.14 24.83 9.96
CA GLU A 117 8.28 25.71 10.23
C GLU A 117 9.57 24.93 9.91
N ALA A 118 10.48 25.59 9.18
CA ALA A 118 11.79 25.03 8.97
C ALA A 118 12.50 24.94 10.33
N ARG A 119 12.95 23.76 10.70
CA ARG A 119 13.76 23.53 11.89
C ARG A 119 15.15 23.07 11.44
N VAL A 120 16.12 23.70 12.01
CA VAL A 120 17.52 23.38 11.69
C VAL A 120 18.07 22.45 12.75
#